data_b137b2d073b721785d0d1e3ee8f2b0b0
#
_entry.id   b137b2d073b721785d0d1e3ee8f2b0b0
#
_cell.length_a   1.000
_cell.length_b   1.000
_cell.length_c   1.000
_cell.angle_alpha   90.00
_cell.angle_beta   90.00
_cell.angle_gamma   90.00
#
_symmetry.space_group_name_H-M   'P 1'
#
loop_
_entity.id
_entity.type
_entity.pdbx_description
1 polymer ?
#
loop_
_entity_poly.entity_id
_entity_poly.type
_entity_poly.pdbx_seq_one_letter_code
_entity_poly.pdbx_strand_id
1 'polypeptide(L)'
;MKEAQRCEANPEYTDHIPTLAAMTRKSLELLQNDKGFVLHIEAASPDKASHGADACGMIGEIRQWDESIKVVQDWVEETGEPTLIVATADHAQTPMITYNQKPTAGLTTKLKTADDADMSLLYSTAESNDPKDALGGQQHTGAQVRVAASGPGAANFTGQIDETDIFFGAMNAVGVDTDQPIDGSSSGSSGSSSSSSSSANSAGSSIGVFFGVLAALLGVVALLSPLFPQAREMFENFRKTLPF
;
A
#
# COMPACT_ATOMS: atom_id res chain seq x y z
N MET A 1 -7.77 35.38 0.68
CA MET A 1 -7.79 33.89 0.59
C MET A 1 -7.32 33.56 -0.81
N LYS A 2 -6.45 32.55 -1.00
CA LYS A 2 -6.09 32.07 -2.35
C LYS A 2 -7.32 31.50 -3.04
N GLU A 3 -7.45 31.73 -4.34
CA GLU A 3 -8.50 31.09 -5.15
C GLU A 3 -8.30 29.57 -5.18
N ALA A 4 -9.40 28.82 -5.30
CA ALA A 4 -9.35 27.39 -5.43
C ALA A 4 -8.85 27.01 -6.83
N GLN A 5 -7.87 26.11 -6.90
CA GLN A 5 -7.24 25.67 -8.14
C GLN A 5 -7.72 24.26 -8.52
N ARG A 6 -7.84 23.99 -9.83
CA ARG A 6 -7.96 22.62 -10.32
C ARG A 6 -6.60 21.95 -10.34
N CYS A 7 -6.58 20.68 -9.99
CA CYS A 7 -5.42 19.85 -10.26
C CYS A 7 -5.35 19.57 -11.77
N GLU A 8 -4.15 19.72 -12.31
CA GLU A 8 -3.84 19.43 -13.71
C GLU A 8 -2.82 18.31 -13.79
N ALA A 9 -2.83 17.59 -14.92
CA ALA A 9 -1.81 16.57 -15.16
C ALA A 9 -0.41 17.21 -15.18
N ASN A 10 0.57 16.50 -14.64
CA ASN A 10 1.96 16.96 -14.69
C ASN A 10 2.46 16.99 -16.16
N PRO A 11 2.78 18.16 -16.71
CA PRO A 11 3.23 18.27 -18.10
C PRO A 11 4.61 17.64 -18.34
N GLU A 12 5.38 17.41 -17.27
CA GLU A 12 6.70 16.77 -17.34
C GLU A 12 6.62 15.23 -17.26
N TYR A 13 5.42 14.69 -17.01
CA TYR A 13 5.22 13.25 -17.02
C TYR A 13 5.37 12.73 -18.45
N THR A 14 6.28 11.79 -18.63
CA THR A 14 6.58 11.19 -19.94
C THR A 14 6.18 9.73 -20.00
N ASP A 15 5.87 9.23 -21.19
CA ASP A 15 5.57 7.84 -21.47
C ASP A 15 6.80 6.88 -21.31
N HIS A 16 7.97 7.45 -21.08
CA HIS A 16 9.19 6.67 -20.75
C HIS A 16 9.18 6.12 -19.32
N ILE A 17 8.35 6.70 -18.45
CA ILE A 17 8.19 6.22 -17.07
C ILE A 17 6.97 5.30 -17.03
N PRO A 18 7.14 3.99 -16.76
CA PRO A 18 5.99 3.09 -16.68
C PRO A 18 5.07 3.51 -15.53
N THR A 19 3.76 3.47 -15.78
CA THR A 19 2.78 3.67 -14.71
C THR A 19 2.84 2.53 -13.70
N LEU A 20 2.37 2.78 -12.46
CA LEU A 20 2.25 1.72 -11.47
C LEU A 20 1.34 0.57 -11.97
N ALA A 21 0.28 0.91 -12.70
CA ALA A 21 -0.61 -0.08 -13.34
C ALA A 21 0.13 -0.96 -14.36
N ALA A 22 1.01 -0.37 -15.18
CA ALA A 22 1.82 -1.13 -16.14
C ALA A 22 2.82 -2.08 -15.44
N MET A 23 3.46 -1.60 -14.38
CA MET A 23 4.36 -2.41 -13.56
C MET A 23 3.61 -3.55 -12.85
N THR A 24 2.42 -3.26 -12.31
CA THR A 24 1.54 -4.26 -11.68
C THR A 24 1.18 -5.37 -12.67
N ARG A 25 0.71 -5.02 -13.87
CA ARG A 25 0.38 -6.01 -14.91
C ARG A 25 1.58 -6.87 -15.24
N LYS A 26 2.75 -6.27 -15.40
CA LYS A 26 3.97 -7.02 -15.71
C LYS A 26 4.40 -7.94 -14.58
N SER A 27 4.23 -7.52 -13.34
CA SER A 27 4.51 -8.36 -12.17
C SER A 27 3.59 -9.56 -12.09
N LEU A 28 2.30 -9.39 -12.35
CA LEU A 28 1.33 -10.49 -12.42
C LEU A 28 1.72 -11.52 -13.50
N GLU A 29 2.09 -11.06 -14.71
CA GLU A 29 2.54 -11.94 -15.78
C GLU A 29 3.78 -12.77 -15.42
N LEU A 30 4.74 -12.16 -14.71
CA LEU A 30 6.02 -12.80 -14.36
C LEU A 30 5.93 -13.76 -13.17
N LEU A 31 4.97 -13.53 -12.26
CA LEU A 31 4.86 -14.29 -11.01
C LEU A 31 3.94 -15.50 -11.13
N GLN A 32 3.17 -15.63 -12.21
CA GLN A 32 2.29 -16.78 -12.42
C GLN A 32 3.04 -18.11 -12.36
N ASN A 33 2.55 -19.01 -11.50
CA ASN A 33 3.08 -20.36 -11.34
C ASN A 33 2.07 -21.26 -10.62
N ASP A 34 2.28 -22.57 -10.69
CA ASP A 34 1.37 -23.58 -10.12
C ASP A 34 1.31 -23.60 -8.59
N LYS A 35 2.20 -22.88 -7.90
CA LYS A 35 2.26 -22.83 -6.43
C LYS A 35 1.60 -21.59 -5.83
N GLY A 36 1.20 -20.64 -6.67
CA GLY A 36 0.76 -19.33 -6.27
C GLY A 36 1.91 -18.38 -5.90
N PHE A 37 1.58 -17.15 -5.55
CA PHE A 37 2.55 -16.11 -5.20
C PHE A 37 1.94 -15.07 -4.26
N VAL A 38 2.79 -14.29 -3.64
CA VAL A 38 2.45 -13.05 -2.93
C VAL A 38 3.07 -11.89 -3.70
N LEU A 39 2.29 -10.88 -4.01
CA LEU A 39 2.74 -9.66 -4.65
C LEU A 39 2.41 -8.47 -3.77
N HIS A 40 3.44 -7.75 -3.35
CA HIS A 40 3.29 -6.47 -2.66
C HIS A 40 3.56 -5.33 -3.65
N ILE A 41 2.61 -4.39 -3.73
CA ILE A 41 2.68 -3.22 -4.61
C ILE A 41 2.61 -1.98 -3.74
N GLU A 42 3.64 -1.16 -3.81
CA GLU A 42 3.72 0.10 -3.10
C GLU A 42 3.49 1.28 -4.04
N ALA A 43 2.59 2.18 -3.63
CA ALA A 43 2.47 3.50 -4.20
C ALA A 43 3.15 4.51 -3.26
N ALA A 44 4.45 4.68 -3.38
CA ALA A 44 5.26 5.50 -2.47
C ALA A 44 5.01 7.01 -2.59
N SER A 45 4.52 7.46 -3.73
CA SER A 45 4.47 8.89 -4.02
C SER A 45 3.28 9.65 -3.42
N PRO A 46 2.14 9.04 -3.06
CA PRO A 46 1.13 9.75 -2.26
C PRO A 46 1.69 10.29 -0.95
N ASP A 47 2.50 9.50 -0.24
CA ASP A 47 3.20 9.90 0.98
C ASP A 47 4.17 11.06 0.71
N LYS A 48 5.04 10.93 -0.31
CA LYS A 48 6.01 11.98 -0.67
C LYS A 48 5.33 13.30 -1.04
N ALA A 49 4.26 13.26 -1.81
CA ALA A 49 3.48 14.43 -2.16
C ALA A 49 2.83 15.07 -0.92
N SER A 50 2.33 14.25 0.00
CA SER A 50 1.76 14.70 1.28
C SER A 50 2.80 15.40 2.15
N HIS A 51 4.02 14.85 2.26
CA HIS A 51 5.15 15.51 2.94
C HIS A 51 5.47 16.89 2.33
N GLY A 52 5.37 17.00 1.01
CA GLY A 52 5.56 18.26 0.29
C GLY A 52 4.40 19.24 0.35
N ALA A 53 3.31 18.94 1.06
CA ALA A 53 2.05 19.70 1.03
C ALA A 53 1.49 19.89 -0.40
N ASP A 54 1.77 18.93 -1.28
CA ASP A 54 1.28 18.91 -2.66
C ASP A 54 0.00 18.08 -2.78
N ALA A 55 -1.14 18.75 -2.60
CA ALA A 55 -2.44 18.08 -2.67
C ALA A 55 -2.74 17.52 -4.07
N CYS A 56 -2.32 18.19 -5.13
CA CYS A 56 -2.57 17.72 -6.50
C CYS A 56 -1.68 16.52 -6.84
N GLY A 57 -0.41 16.55 -6.42
CA GLY A 57 0.48 15.42 -6.53
C GLY A 57 -0.06 14.19 -5.80
N MET A 58 -0.48 14.36 -4.54
CA MET A 58 -1.09 13.28 -3.76
C MET A 58 -2.32 12.66 -4.46
N ILE A 59 -3.24 13.49 -4.96
CA ILE A 59 -4.44 13.01 -5.68
C ILE A 59 -4.07 12.25 -6.95
N GLY A 60 -3.09 12.75 -7.71
CA GLY A 60 -2.61 12.12 -8.93
C GLY A 60 -1.97 10.75 -8.66
N GLU A 61 -1.15 10.65 -7.61
CA GLU A 61 -0.49 9.40 -7.23
C GLU A 61 -1.47 8.36 -6.66
N ILE A 62 -2.46 8.79 -5.85
CA ILE A 62 -3.53 7.90 -5.39
C ILE A 62 -4.34 7.38 -6.59
N ARG A 63 -4.54 8.16 -7.63
CA ARG A 63 -5.19 7.70 -8.84
C ARG A 63 -4.40 6.58 -9.54
N GLN A 64 -3.08 6.68 -9.63
CA GLN A 64 -2.24 5.60 -10.17
C GLN A 64 -2.34 4.32 -9.33
N TRP A 65 -2.45 4.46 -8.00
CA TRP A 65 -2.67 3.33 -7.11
C TRP A 65 -4.03 2.66 -7.36
N ASP A 66 -5.11 3.43 -7.49
CA ASP A 66 -6.45 2.95 -7.82
C ASP A 66 -6.49 2.20 -9.17
N GLU A 67 -5.82 2.76 -10.20
CA GLU A 67 -5.63 2.11 -11.50
C GLU A 67 -4.89 0.76 -11.38
N SER A 68 -3.96 0.65 -10.45
CA SER A 68 -3.22 -0.61 -10.19
C SER A 68 -4.09 -1.66 -9.51
N ILE A 69 -4.95 -1.26 -8.56
CA ILE A 69 -5.96 -2.15 -7.96
C ILE A 69 -6.89 -2.70 -9.05
N LYS A 70 -7.33 -1.82 -9.95
CA LYS A 70 -8.18 -2.25 -11.07
C LYS A 70 -7.49 -3.28 -11.96
N VAL A 71 -6.21 -3.12 -12.25
CA VAL A 71 -5.43 -4.12 -13.02
C VAL A 71 -5.47 -5.49 -12.35
N VAL A 72 -5.35 -5.56 -11.02
CA VAL A 72 -5.43 -6.83 -10.29
C VAL A 72 -6.84 -7.40 -10.32
N GLN A 73 -7.86 -6.57 -10.14
CA GLN A 73 -9.26 -7.01 -10.22
C GLN A 73 -9.59 -7.59 -11.60
N ASP A 74 -9.18 -6.89 -12.67
CA ASP A 74 -9.38 -7.36 -14.05
C ASP A 74 -8.65 -8.68 -14.29
N TRP A 75 -7.42 -8.82 -13.80
CA TRP A 75 -6.65 -10.07 -13.90
C TRP A 75 -7.33 -11.23 -13.18
N VAL A 76 -7.89 -10.99 -11.99
CA VAL A 76 -8.66 -12.02 -11.24
C VAL A 76 -9.91 -12.43 -12.00
N GLU A 77 -10.62 -11.46 -12.60
CA GLU A 77 -11.80 -11.74 -13.42
C GLU A 77 -11.45 -12.53 -14.70
N GLU A 78 -10.35 -12.17 -15.37
CA GLU A 78 -9.88 -12.80 -16.59
C GLU A 78 -9.39 -14.24 -16.35
N THR A 79 -8.70 -14.50 -15.25
CA THR A 79 -8.08 -15.80 -14.96
C THR A 79 -8.94 -16.72 -14.12
N GLY A 80 -9.84 -16.18 -13.31
CA GLY A 80 -10.62 -16.93 -12.31
C GLY A 80 -9.79 -17.47 -11.16
N GLU A 81 -8.54 -17.03 -11.01
CA GLU A 81 -7.65 -17.48 -9.94
C GLU A 81 -8.12 -16.97 -8.57
N PRO A 82 -8.21 -17.84 -7.55
CA PRO A 82 -8.65 -17.44 -6.22
C PRO A 82 -7.62 -16.52 -5.57
N THR A 83 -7.89 -15.22 -5.58
CA THR A 83 -6.95 -14.19 -5.16
C THR A 83 -7.49 -13.37 -4.00
N LEU A 84 -6.73 -13.26 -2.91
CA LEU A 84 -6.97 -12.27 -1.86
C LEU A 84 -6.30 -10.96 -2.26
N ILE A 85 -7.10 -9.89 -2.38
CA ILE A 85 -6.63 -8.53 -2.57
C ILE A 85 -6.81 -7.78 -1.26
N VAL A 86 -5.75 -7.14 -0.75
CA VAL A 86 -5.79 -6.27 0.42
C VAL A 86 -5.23 -4.91 0.04
N ALA A 87 -5.98 -3.85 0.27
CA ALA A 87 -5.62 -2.48 -0.02
C ALA A 87 -5.67 -1.66 1.27
N THR A 88 -4.56 -1.04 1.65
CA THR A 88 -4.44 -0.25 2.87
C THR A 88 -3.34 0.79 2.74
N ALA A 89 -3.16 1.61 3.77
CA ALA A 89 -1.98 2.42 3.99
C ALA A 89 -1.29 1.96 5.28
N ASP A 90 0.01 2.20 5.40
CA ASP A 90 0.83 1.91 6.57
C ASP A 90 0.60 2.93 7.70
N HIS A 91 0.24 4.17 7.36
CA HIS A 91 -0.11 5.23 8.31
C HIS A 91 -1.02 6.28 7.66
N ALA A 92 -1.60 7.12 8.51
CA ALA A 92 -2.29 8.32 8.05
C ALA A 92 -1.30 9.49 7.88
N GLN A 93 -1.68 10.42 7.04
CA GLN A 93 -0.96 11.65 6.76
C GLN A 93 -1.87 12.87 6.97
N THR A 94 -1.27 14.04 7.15
CA THR A 94 -1.96 15.28 6.84
C THR A 94 -1.93 15.46 5.31
N PRO A 95 -2.87 15.94 4.60
CA PRO A 95 -3.85 16.95 4.96
C PRO A 95 -5.20 16.40 5.43
N MET A 96 -5.99 17.28 6.00
CA MET A 96 -7.39 17.00 6.28
C MET A 96 -8.33 18.03 5.65
N ILE A 97 -9.50 17.57 5.23
CA ILE A 97 -10.54 18.44 4.68
C ILE A 97 -11.10 19.31 5.79
N THR A 98 -11.17 20.62 5.56
CA THR A 98 -11.70 21.59 6.50
C THR A 98 -12.85 22.39 5.92
N TYR A 99 -13.51 23.15 6.80
CA TYR A 99 -14.58 24.06 6.38
C TYR A 99 -14.04 25.22 5.54
N ASN A 100 -14.57 25.45 4.36
CA ASN A 100 -14.02 26.36 3.36
C ASN A 100 -14.58 27.81 3.41
N GLN A 101 -15.59 28.10 4.24
CA GLN A 101 -16.26 29.41 4.29
C GLN A 101 -15.59 30.39 5.28
N LYS A 102 -14.64 29.94 6.09
CA LYS A 102 -13.93 30.78 7.04
C LYS A 102 -12.40 30.59 6.88
N PRO A 103 -11.62 31.63 7.17
CA PRO A 103 -10.17 31.46 7.27
C PRO A 103 -9.82 30.39 8.30
N THR A 104 -9.00 29.43 7.89
CA THR A 104 -8.43 28.42 8.79
C THR A 104 -6.97 28.81 9.05
N ALA A 105 -6.58 28.84 10.32
CA ALA A 105 -5.18 29.08 10.68
C ALA A 105 -4.31 27.91 10.24
N GLY A 106 -3.08 28.20 9.88
CA GLY A 106 -2.11 27.21 9.42
C GLY A 106 -1.97 27.16 7.90
N LEU A 107 -1.14 26.25 7.43
CA LEU A 107 -0.93 26.02 6.01
C LEU A 107 -2.17 25.36 5.41
N THR A 108 -2.73 26.00 4.38
CA THR A 108 -3.94 25.51 3.71
C THR A 108 -3.80 25.58 2.19
N THR A 109 -4.40 24.61 1.51
CA THR A 109 -4.57 24.61 0.05
C THR A 109 -6.06 24.57 -0.28
N LYS A 110 -6.47 25.29 -1.32
CA LYS A 110 -7.82 25.26 -1.86
C LYS A 110 -7.83 24.63 -3.23
N LEU A 111 -8.68 23.64 -3.41
CA LEU A 111 -8.87 22.93 -4.67
C LEU A 111 -10.31 23.07 -5.16
N LYS A 112 -10.50 22.93 -6.47
CA LYS A 112 -11.78 22.66 -7.11
C LYS A 112 -11.99 21.16 -7.21
N THR A 113 -13.14 20.68 -6.73
CA THR A 113 -13.58 19.31 -6.91
C THR A 113 -14.09 19.07 -8.35
N ALA A 114 -14.39 17.82 -8.70
CA ALA A 114 -14.89 17.47 -10.04
C ALA A 114 -16.21 18.17 -10.40
N ASP A 115 -17.04 18.45 -9.38
CA ASP A 115 -18.33 19.15 -9.49
C ASP A 115 -18.23 20.68 -9.27
N ASP A 116 -17.02 21.25 -9.40
CA ASP A 116 -16.73 22.69 -9.24
C ASP A 116 -16.91 23.26 -7.83
N ALA A 117 -17.12 22.43 -6.81
CA ALA A 117 -17.17 22.91 -5.45
C ALA A 117 -15.75 23.26 -4.94
N ASP A 118 -15.68 24.20 -3.98
CA ASP A 118 -14.44 24.52 -3.29
C ASP A 118 -14.17 23.50 -2.19
N MET A 119 -12.96 22.94 -2.14
CA MET A 119 -12.46 22.10 -1.08
C MET A 119 -11.23 22.74 -0.44
N SER A 120 -11.23 22.85 0.88
CA SER A 120 -10.09 23.38 1.65
C SER A 120 -9.41 22.25 2.40
N LEU A 121 -8.10 22.17 2.28
CA LEU A 121 -7.23 21.25 2.96
C LEU A 121 -6.34 22.00 3.96
N LEU A 122 -6.23 21.48 5.19
CA LEU A 122 -5.33 21.96 6.23
C LEU A 122 -4.23 20.93 6.45
N TYR A 123 -3.00 21.39 6.45
CA TYR A 123 -1.83 20.57 6.78
C TYR A 123 -1.51 20.78 8.26
N SER A 124 -2.02 19.90 9.11
CA SER A 124 -2.04 20.05 10.56
C SER A 124 -0.68 19.88 11.25
N THR A 125 0.30 19.32 10.54
CA THR A 125 1.68 19.12 11.05
C THR A 125 2.68 20.13 10.47
N ALA A 126 2.20 21.15 9.71
CA ALA A 126 3.08 22.17 9.17
C ALA A 126 3.73 22.99 10.28
N GLU A 127 5.05 23.09 10.27
CA GLU A 127 5.83 23.88 11.20
C GLU A 127 5.73 25.38 10.91
N SER A 128 5.37 25.74 9.68
CA SER A 128 5.27 27.12 9.20
C SER A 128 4.05 27.31 8.31
N ASN A 129 3.51 28.53 8.31
CA ASN A 129 2.48 28.95 7.37
C ASN A 129 3.07 29.37 6.00
N ASP A 130 4.39 29.46 5.88
CA ASP A 130 5.08 29.73 4.62
C ASP A 130 5.25 28.40 3.86
N PRO A 131 4.68 28.28 2.63
CA PRO A 131 4.84 27.06 1.85
C PRO A 131 6.30 26.69 1.57
N LYS A 132 7.22 27.67 1.54
CA LYS A 132 8.65 27.40 1.31
C LYS A 132 9.31 26.71 2.50
N ASP A 133 8.89 27.06 3.71
CA ASP A 133 9.42 26.47 4.93
C ASP A 133 8.67 25.19 5.31
N ALA A 134 7.40 25.07 4.86
CA ALA A 134 6.57 23.88 5.11
C ALA A 134 6.89 22.70 4.17
N LEU A 135 7.57 22.95 3.06
CA LEU A 135 7.99 21.91 2.11
C LEU A 135 9.01 20.98 2.77
N GLY A 136 8.59 19.78 3.09
CA GLY A 136 9.37 18.76 3.79
C GLY A 136 9.06 18.62 5.29
N GLY A 137 8.18 19.49 5.83
CA GLY A 137 7.80 19.47 7.25
C GLY A 137 6.50 18.71 7.56
N GLN A 138 5.75 18.24 6.55
CA GLN A 138 4.53 17.49 6.83
C GLN A 138 4.85 16.10 7.38
N GLN A 139 4.22 15.75 8.49
CA GLN A 139 4.48 14.51 9.20
C GLN A 139 3.30 13.54 9.12
N HIS A 140 3.57 12.27 9.42
CA HIS A 140 2.56 11.26 9.60
C HIS A 140 1.65 11.59 10.79
N THR A 141 0.46 11.04 10.81
CA THR A 141 -0.47 11.17 11.93
C THR A 141 -0.91 9.80 12.42
N GLY A 142 -1.24 9.69 13.70
CA GLY A 142 -1.73 8.46 14.32
C GLY A 142 -3.23 8.20 14.11
N ALA A 143 -3.84 8.78 13.07
CA ALA A 143 -5.23 8.49 12.75
C ALA A 143 -5.34 7.07 12.14
N GLN A 144 -6.51 6.45 12.31
CA GLN A 144 -6.79 5.16 11.71
C GLN A 144 -6.83 5.30 10.17
N VAL A 145 -6.28 4.30 9.50
CA VAL A 145 -6.35 4.17 8.05
C VAL A 145 -7.35 3.08 7.66
N ARG A 146 -7.88 3.19 6.45
CA ARG A 146 -8.82 2.20 5.94
C ARG A 146 -8.07 0.97 5.43
N VAL A 147 -8.56 -0.21 5.77
CA VAL A 147 -8.24 -1.46 5.10
C VAL A 147 -9.45 -1.91 4.28
N ALA A 148 -9.24 -2.33 3.05
CA ALA A 148 -10.24 -2.95 2.20
C ALA A 148 -9.69 -4.27 1.66
N ALA A 149 -10.53 -5.30 1.65
CA ALA A 149 -10.14 -6.59 1.14
C ALA A 149 -11.24 -7.23 0.29
N SER A 150 -10.84 -8.04 -0.68
CA SER A 150 -11.74 -8.85 -1.51
C SER A 150 -11.11 -10.20 -1.83
N GLY A 151 -11.95 -11.20 -2.14
CA GLY A 151 -11.53 -12.56 -2.42
C GLY A 151 -11.47 -13.47 -1.20
N PRO A 152 -10.88 -14.68 -1.34
CA PRO A 152 -10.79 -15.66 -0.25
C PRO A 152 -10.02 -15.09 0.95
N GLY A 153 -10.59 -15.22 2.16
CA GLY A 153 -9.97 -14.70 3.38
C GLY A 153 -10.24 -13.21 3.68
N ALA A 154 -10.93 -12.48 2.81
CA ALA A 154 -11.23 -11.04 3.01
C ALA A 154 -11.95 -10.73 4.33
N ALA A 155 -12.70 -11.68 4.87
CA ALA A 155 -13.41 -11.53 6.16
C ALA A 155 -12.45 -11.30 7.35
N ASN A 156 -11.18 -11.69 7.24
CA ASN A 156 -10.17 -11.46 8.28
C ASN A 156 -9.74 -9.98 8.40
N PHE A 157 -10.13 -9.15 7.44
CA PHE A 157 -9.78 -7.72 7.38
C PHE A 157 -10.97 -6.81 7.67
N THR A 158 -11.95 -7.29 8.43
CA THR A 158 -13.16 -6.53 8.77
C THR A 158 -13.09 -5.96 10.19
N GLY A 159 -13.73 -4.80 10.39
CA GLY A 159 -13.72 -4.12 11.68
C GLY A 159 -12.45 -3.32 11.93
N GLN A 160 -12.08 -3.19 13.20
CA GLN A 160 -10.82 -2.57 13.61
C GLN A 160 -9.82 -3.69 13.90
N ILE A 161 -8.73 -3.68 13.17
CA ILE A 161 -7.64 -4.66 13.30
C ILE A 161 -6.34 -3.91 13.61
N ASP A 162 -5.36 -4.62 14.15
CA ASP A 162 -4.00 -4.15 14.27
C ASP A 162 -3.26 -4.29 12.93
N GLU A 163 -2.28 -3.43 12.66
CA GLU A 163 -1.48 -3.49 11.43
C GLU A 163 -0.79 -4.86 11.28
N THR A 164 -0.35 -5.45 12.38
CA THR A 164 0.28 -6.77 12.40
C THR A 164 -0.67 -7.91 12.02
N ASP A 165 -1.99 -7.74 12.17
CA ASP A 165 -2.99 -8.74 11.75
C ASP A 165 -3.00 -8.95 10.24
N ILE A 166 -2.53 -7.95 9.47
CA ILE A 166 -2.40 -8.04 8.01
C ILE A 166 -1.43 -9.17 7.63
N PHE A 167 -0.33 -9.30 8.36
CA PHE A 167 0.62 -10.39 8.14
C PHE A 167 -0.03 -11.76 8.33
N PHE A 168 -0.75 -11.96 9.43
CA PHE A 168 -1.41 -13.24 9.72
C PHE A 168 -2.51 -13.57 8.71
N GLY A 169 -3.31 -12.56 8.33
CA GLY A 169 -4.33 -12.71 7.29
C GLY A 169 -3.73 -13.10 5.93
N ALA A 170 -2.59 -12.52 5.58
CA ALA A 170 -1.86 -12.81 4.36
C ALA A 170 -1.28 -14.23 4.34
N MET A 171 -0.61 -14.63 5.43
CA MET A 171 0.00 -15.95 5.54
C MET A 171 -1.05 -17.05 5.51
N ASN A 172 -2.16 -16.87 6.20
CA ASN A 172 -3.29 -17.79 6.17
C ASN A 172 -3.87 -17.96 4.75
N ALA A 173 -3.93 -16.87 3.97
CA ALA A 173 -4.46 -16.93 2.59
C ALA A 173 -3.60 -17.77 1.66
N VAL A 174 -2.28 -17.82 1.88
CA VAL A 174 -1.34 -18.67 1.11
C VAL A 174 -1.07 -20.03 1.78
N GLY A 175 -1.82 -20.39 2.83
CA GLY A 175 -1.73 -21.68 3.49
C GLY A 175 -0.50 -21.89 4.37
N VAL A 176 0.14 -20.80 4.80
CA VAL A 176 1.25 -20.84 5.76
C VAL A 176 0.69 -20.84 7.17
N ASP A 177 1.04 -21.87 7.94
CA ASP A 177 0.70 -21.97 9.36
C ASP A 177 1.63 -21.07 10.19
N THR A 178 1.10 -19.96 10.68
CA THR A 178 1.85 -18.98 11.48
C THR A 178 1.95 -19.36 12.96
N ASP A 179 1.24 -20.40 13.40
CA ASP A 179 1.33 -20.93 14.77
C ASP A 179 2.52 -21.88 14.94
N GLN A 180 3.18 -22.28 13.84
CA GLN A 180 4.37 -23.09 13.88
C GLN A 180 5.60 -22.20 14.16
N PRO A 181 6.52 -22.66 15.05
CA PRO A 181 7.79 -21.94 15.26
C PRO A 181 8.56 -21.83 13.94
N ILE A 182 9.02 -20.63 13.61
CA ILE A 182 9.99 -20.47 12.53
C ILE A 182 11.25 -21.24 12.96
N ASP A 183 11.59 -22.29 12.22
CA ASP A 183 12.80 -23.10 12.47
C ASP A 183 14.02 -22.18 12.56
N GLY A 184 14.45 -21.89 13.76
CA GLY A 184 15.58 -20.97 14.02
C GLY A 184 15.71 -20.52 15.46
N SER A 185 14.73 -20.73 16.34
CA SER A 185 14.86 -20.43 17.76
C SER A 185 14.41 -21.61 18.63
N SER A 186 15.39 -22.39 19.04
CA SER A 186 15.25 -23.33 20.15
C SER A 186 15.04 -22.58 21.46
N SER A 187 14.05 -23.01 22.19
CA SER A 187 13.85 -22.94 23.64
C SER A 187 12.75 -22.03 24.16
N GLY A 188 11.77 -22.69 24.79
CA GLY A 188 11.18 -22.19 26.00
C GLY A 188 9.67 -22.33 26.18
N SER A 189 9.21 -23.53 26.53
CA SER A 189 8.17 -23.80 27.55
C SER A 189 6.73 -23.33 27.35
N SER A 190 5.89 -24.28 27.01
CA SER A 190 4.58 -24.70 27.62
C SER A 190 3.56 -23.64 28.02
N GLY A 191 2.40 -23.74 27.38
CA GLY A 191 1.12 -23.23 27.87
C GLY A 191 -0.02 -23.74 27.00
N SER A 192 -0.60 -24.89 27.35
CA SER A 192 -1.75 -25.49 26.67
C SER A 192 -3.03 -24.72 26.92
N SER A 193 -3.74 -24.35 25.86
CA SER A 193 -5.22 -24.21 25.91
C SER A 193 -5.82 -24.63 24.58
N SER A 194 -6.59 -25.70 24.67
CA SER A 194 -7.34 -26.35 23.61
C SER A 194 -8.58 -25.52 23.21
N SER A 195 -8.68 -25.19 21.93
CA SER A 195 -9.98 -24.89 21.32
C SER A 195 -10.06 -25.57 19.95
N SER A 196 -11.13 -26.35 19.82
CA SER A 196 -11.46 -27.18 18.67
C SER A 196 -11.76 -26.36 17.42
N SER A 197 -11.03 -26.60 16.36
CA SER A 197 -11.32 -26.08 15.03
C SER A 197 -11.79 -27.20 14.11
N SER A 198 -12.93 -26.98 13.48
CA SER A 198 -13.46 -27.79 12.38
C SER A 198 -12.66 -27.53 11.11
N SER A 199 -11.97 -28.56 10.65
CA SER A 199 -11.23 -28.55 9.39
C SER A 199 -12.18 -28.61 8.19
N ALA A 200 -12.07 -27.63 7.29
CA ALA A 200 -12.53 -27.74 5.92
C ALA A 200 -11.31 -27.80 5.01
N ASN A 201 -10.98 -28.99 4.51
CA ASN A 201 -9.98 -29.19 3.47
C ASN A 201 -10.53 -28.68 2.14
N SER A 202 -9.91 -27.64 1.60
CA SER A 202 -9.92 -27.39 0.15
C SER A 202 -8.51 -26.96 -0.26
N ALA A 203 -7.80 -27.90 -0.91
CA ALA A 203 -6.53 -27.62 -1.56
C ALA A 203 -6.80 -26.80 -2.83
N GLY A 204 -6.73 -25.49 -2.70
CA GLY A 204 -6.72 -24.54 -3.80
C GLY A 204 -5.49 -23.65 -3.62
N SER A 205 -4.63 -23.59 -4.63
CA SER A 205 -3.55 -22.60 -4.67
C SER A 205 -4.17 -21.21 -4.57
N SER A 206 -3.90 -20.51 -3.47
CA SER A 206 -4.39 -19.15 -3.26
C SER A 206 -3.30 -18.16 -3.66
N ILE A 207 -3.68 -17.16 -4.44
CA ILE A 207 -2.79 -16.06 -4.85
C ILE A 207 -3.13 -14.86 -3.98
N GLY A 208 -2.11 -14.30 -3.35
CA GLY A 208 -2.26 -13.09 -2.53
C GLY A 208 -1.65 -11.87 -3.23
N VAL A 209 -2.42 -10.83 -3.42
CA VAL A 209 -1.94 -9.53 -3.91
C VAL A 209 -2.23 -8.45 -2.87
N PHE A 210 -1.18 -7.76 -2.46
CA PHE A 210 -1.25 -6.74 -1.42
C PHE A 210 -0.87 -5.37 -1.97
N PHE A 211 -1.66 -4.37 -1.62
CA PHE A 211 -1.40 -2.98 -1.93
C PHE A 211 -1.19 -2.19 -0.63
N GLY A 212 -0.01 -1.64 -0.47
CA GLY A 212 0.34 -0.80 0.67
C GLY A 212 1.16 0.42 0.27
N VAL A 213 1.12 1.44 1.09
CA VAL A 213 2.06 2.56 1.05
C VAL A 213 3.09 2.29 2.15
N LEU A 214 4.28 1.81 1.78
CA LEU A 214 5.30 1.43 2.75
C LEU A 214 6.60 2.21 2.55
N ALA A 215 7.03 2.88 3.58
CA ALA A 215 8.34 3.54 3.64
C ALA A 215 9.45 2.70 4.33
N ALA A 216 9.22 1.45 4.73
CA ALA A 216 10.10 0.77 5.70
C ALA A 216 10.45 -0.71 5.46
N LEU A 217 10.50 -1.27 4.23
CA LEU A 217 10.81 -2.71 4.06
C LEU A 217 12.09 -3.06 3.27
N LEU A 218 13.13 -2.22 3.31
CA LEU A 218 14.48 -2.68 2.90
C LEU A 218 15.09 -3.72 3.88
N GLY A 219 14.50 -3.91 5.06
CA GLY A 219 14.99 -4.84 6.08
C GLY A 219 14.46 -6.28 5.96
N VAL A 220 13.26 -6.49 5.44
CA VAL A 220 12.62 -7.82 5.44
C VAL A 220 13.08 -8.69 4.26
N VAL A 221 13.40 -8.09 3.11
CA VAL A 221 13.97 -8.84 1.96
C VAL A 221 15.34 -9.44 2.30
N ALA A 222 16.11 -8.83 3.19
CA ALA A 222 17.42 -9.33 3.61
C ALA A 222 17.32 -10.56 4.54
N LEU A 223 16.22 -10.78 5.24
CA LEU A 223 16.04 -11.88 6.17
C LEU A 223 15.51 -13.17 5.53
N LEU A 224 14.87 -13.08 4.36
CA LEU A 224 14.35 -14.24 3.63
C LEU A 224 15.31 -14.77 2.56
N SER A 225 16.47 -14.12 2.36
CA SER A 225 17.46 -14.50 1.35
C SER A 225 18.12 -15.89 1.49
N PRO A 226 18.15 -16.55 2.66
CA PRO A 226 18.69 -17.92 2.76
C PRO A 226 17.76 -19.00 2.18
N LEU A 227 16.47 -18.73 2.06
CA LEU A 227 15.46 -19.71 1.64
C LEU A 227 15.28 -19.82 0.13
N PHE A 228 15.73 -18.80 -0.63
CA PHE A 228 15.57 -18.76 -2.08
C PHE A 228 16.85 -18.30 -2.79
N PRO A 229 17.83 -19.22 -3.00
CA PRO A 229 19.09 -18.88 -3.68
C PRO A 229 18.92 -18.29 -5.09
N GLN A 230 17.89 -18.70 -5.81
CA GLN A 230 17.57 -18.19 -7.16
C GLN A 230 17.05 -16.75 -7.16
N ALA A 231 16.32 -16.34 -6.11
CA ALA A 231 15.84 -14.97 -5.98
C ALA A 231 17.00 -13.98 -5.72
N ARG A 232 18.04 -14.43 -5.01
CA ARG A 232 19.27 -13.65 -4.77
C ARG A 232 20.04 -13.40 -6.08
N GLU A 233 20.18 -14.40 -6.90
CA GLU A 233 20.91 -14.28 -8.18
C GLU A 233 20.17 -13.37 -9.17
N MET A 234 18.84 -13.43 -9.18
CA MET A 234 17.98 -12.55 -9.97
C MET A 234 18.04 -11.09 -9.49
N PHE A 235 18.10 -10.86 -8.19
CA PHE A 235 18.22 -9.53 -7.60
C PHE A 235 19.60 -8.91 -7.85
N GLU A 236 20.68 -9.69 -7.72
CA GLU A 236 22.05 -9.24 -8.03
C GLU A 236 22.22 -8.91 -9.52
N ASN A 237 21.57 -9.66 -10.40
CA ASN A 237 21.56 -9.38 -11.83
C ASN A 237 20.75 -8.13 -12.17
N PHE A 238 19.62 -7.90 -11.52
CA PHE A 238 18.80 -6.70 -11.66
C PHE A 238 19.57 -5.45 -11.19
N ARG A 239 20.27 -5.54 -10.06
CA ARG A 239 21.09 -4.43 -9.53
C ARG A 239 22.21 -4.02 -10.47
N LYS A 240 22.76 -4.94 -11.25
CA LYS A 240 23.83 -4.67 -12.24
C LYS A 240 23.34 -3.99 -13.52
N THR A 241 22.02 -4.02 -13.76
CA THR A 241 21.39 -3.41 -14.93
C THR A 241 20.85 -2.01 -14.70
N LEU A 242 20.89 -1.51 -13.46
CA LEU A 242 20.50 -0.15 -13.15
C LEU A 242 21.69 0.80 -13.42
N PRO A 243 21.53 1.78 -14.29
CA PRO A 243 22.56 2.82 -14.49
C PRO A 243 22.48 3.82 -13.33
N PHE A 244 23.42 3.76 -12.40
CA PHE A 244 23.80 4.83 -11.49
C PHE A 244 25.27 5.14 -11.69
#